data_6bed8b51451dda07e8f23eb2e40cd546
#
_entry.id   6bed8b51451dda07e8f23eb2e40cd546
#
_cell.length_a   1.000
_cell.length_b   1.000
_cell.length_c   1.000
_cell.angle_alpha   90.00
_cell.angle_beta   90.00
_cell.angle_gamma   90.00
#
_symmetry.space_group_name_H-M   'P 1'
#
loop_
_entity.id
_entity.type
_entity.pdbx_description
1 polymer ?
#
loop_
_entity_poly.entity_id
_entity_poly.type
_entity_poly.pdbx_seq_one_letter_code
_entity_poly.pdbx_strand_id
1 'polypeptide(L)'
;KIPAPRLVEIVEAGMVDTRRTIDMLQKLFTPYRGRLDALVLGCTHYPFASHTISRILGGQVDILDGGDGTARETRRRLEEAGLLRDGPGEVIIENSRNSPEILGLSWRLLEGKSRTEEENHGK
;
A
#
# COMPACT_ATOMS: atom_id res chain seq x y z
N LYS A 1 -2.08 -19.56 -1.99
CA LYS A 1 -2.87 -18.31 -2.09
C LYS A 1 -3.44 -17.99 -0.73
N ILE A 2 -3.19 -16.77 -0.23
CA ILE A 2 -3.64 -16.30 1.09
C ILE A 2 -4.67 -15.19 0.86
N PRO A 3 -5.96 -15.42 1.07
CA PRO A 3 -6.98 -14.38 0.90
C PRO A 3 -6.97 -13.42 2.10
N ALA A 4 -7.00 -12.12 1.83
CA ALA A 4 -7.09 -11.06 2.85
C ALA A 4 -8.20 -10.04 2.49
N PRO A 5 -9.47 -10.45 2.36
CA PRO A 5 -10.53 -9.61 1.80
C PRO A 5 -10.77 -8.31 2.60
N ARG A 6 -10.62 -8.34 3.92
CA ARG A 6 -10.79 -7.17 4.79
C ARG A 6 -9.69 -6.14 4.67
N LEU A 7 -8.54 -6.48 4.07
CA LEU A 7 -7.40 -5.57 4.00
C LEU A 7 -7.67 -4.38 3.06
N VAL A 8 -8.50 -4.56 2.03
CA VAL A 8 -8.93 -3.48 1.13
C VAL A 8 -9.68 -2.41 1.92
N GLU A 9 -10.72 -2.79 2.66
CA GLU A 9 -11.52 -1.87 3.49
C GLU A 9 -10.66 -1.15 4.53
N ILE A 10 -9.70 -1.83 5.13
CA ILE A 10 -8.76 -1.28 6.11
C ILE A 10 -7.87 -0.21 5.48
N VAL A 11 -7.33 -0.46 4.28
CA VAL A 11 -6.52 0.51 3.54
C VAL A 11 -7.36 1.73 3.17
N GLU A 12 -8.57 1.52 2.64
CA GLU A 12 -9.50 2.60 2.29
C GLU A 12 -9.97 3.43 3.49
N ALA A 13 -9.96 2.83 4.68
CA ALA A 13 -10.22 3.55 5.93
C ALA A 13 -8.97 4.26 6.51
N GLY A 14 -7.78 4.05 5.93
CA GLY A 14 -6.51 4.58 6.45
C GLY A 14 -6.06 3.96 7.76
N MET A 15 -6.51 2.72 8.07
CA MET A 15 -6.32 2.07 9.37
C MET A 15 -5.27 0.95 9.37
N VAL A 16 -4.28 1.02 8.47
CA VAL A 16 -3.30 -0.08 8.26
C VAL A 16 -2.47 -0.35 9.50
N ASP A 17 -2.09 0.68 10.25
CA ASP A 17 -1.18 0.56 11.41
C ASP A 17 -1.93 0.52 12.75
N THR A 18 -3.25 0.34 12.74
CA THR A 18 -4.00 0.18 13.99
C THR A 18 -3.71 -1.18 14.65
N ARG A 19 -3.80 -1.23 15.97
CA ARG A 19 -3.61 -2.45 16.74
C ARG A 19 -4.49 -3.60 16.22
N ARG A 20 -5.76 -3.30 15.92
CA ARG A 20 -6.71 -4.28 15.40
C ARG A 20 -6.25 -4.87 14.06
N THR A 21 -5.70 -4.04 13.18
CA THR A 21 -5.18 -4.48 11.87
C THR A 21 -3.94 -5.33 12.05
N ILE A 22 -3.02 -4.91 12.91
CA ILE A 22 -1.81 -5.67 13.23
C ILE A 22 -2.18 -7.05 13.78
N ASP A 23 -3.10 -7.14 14.74
CA ASP A 23 -3.55 -8.41 15.33
C ASP A 23 -4.22 -9.32 14.28
N MET A 24 -4.99 -8.76 13.36
CA MET A 24 -5.60 -9.49 12.23
C MET A 24 -4.52 -10.04 11.28
N LEU A 25 -3.57 -9.21 10.88
CA LEU A 25 -2.48 -9.61 10.00
C LEU A 25 -1.56 -10.65 10.67
N GLN A 26 -1.30 -10.50 11.97
CA GLN A 26 -0.55 -11.50 12.75
C GLN A 26 -1.24 -12.87 12.70
N LYS A 27 -2.54 -12.93 12.95
CA LYS A 27 -3.30 -14.19 12.87
C LYS A 27 -3.23 -14.82 11.47
N LEU A 28 -3.25 -13.98 10.42
CA LEU A 28 -3.21 -14.43 9.04
C LEU A 28 -1.82 -14.95 8.65
N PHE A 29 -0.74 -14.27 9.04
CA PHE A 29 0.61 -14.53 8.55
C PHE A 29 1.49 -15.35 9.49
N THR A 30 1.20 -15.44 10.79
CA THR A 30 1.96 -16.27 11.75
C THR A 30 2.16 -17.73 11.28
N PRO A 31 1.19 -18.42 10.65
CA PRO A 31 1.39 -19.79 10.16
C PRO A 31 2.45 -19.92 9.07
N TYR A 32 2.82 -18.82 8.43
CA TYR A 32 3.78 -18.79 7.31
C TYR A 32 5.16 -18.26 7.71
N ARG A 33 5.31 -17.78 8.94
CA ARG A 33 6.57 -17.23 9.45
C ARG A 33 7.69 -18.29 9.38
N GLY A 34 8.85 -17.91 8.83
CA GLY A 34 9.98 -18.82 8.62
C GLY A 34 9.75 -19.91 7.55
N ARG A 35 8.69 -19.78 6.74
CA ARG A 35 8.32 -20.77 5.71
C ARG A 35 8.19 -20.18 4.31
N LEU A 36 8.42 -18.88 4.17
CA LEU A 36 8.36 -18.16 2.90
C LEU A 36 9.69 -17.47 2.63
N ASP A 37 10.14 -17.57 1.39
CA ASP A 37 11.23 -16.76 0.87
C ASP A 37 10.71 -15.45 0.28
N ALA A 38 9.51 -15.48 -0.34
CA ALA A 38 8.86 -14.31 -0.90
C ALA A 38 7.34 -14.35 -0.73
N LEU A 39 6.73 -13.17 -0.70
CA LEU A 39 5.29 -12.96 -0.70
C LEU A 39 4.91 -11.97 -1.81
N VAL A 40 4.07 -12.40 -2.75
CA VAL A 40 3.55 -11.54 -3.82
C VAL A 40 2.23 -10.91 -3.38
N LEU A 41 2.17 -9.58 -3.43
CA LEU A 41 0.97 -8.79 -3.15
C LEU A 41 0.18 -8.60 -4.45
N GLY A 42 -0.79 -9.47 -4.71
CA GLY A 42 -1.58 -9.50 -5.95
C GLY A 42 -2.81 -8.59 -5.94
N CYS A 43 -2.79 -7.50 -5.19
CA CYS A 43 -3.87 -6.52 -5.11
C CYS A 43 -3.27 -5.12 -4.96
N THR A 44 -3.85 -4.11 -5.61
CA THR A 44 -3.35 -2.73 -5.58
C THR A 44 -3.41 -2.06 -4.20
N HIS A 45 -4.23 -2.57 -3.28
CA HIS A 45 -4.32 -2.07 -1.91
C HIS A 45 -3.28 -2.68 -0.96
N TYR A 46 -2.87 -3.91 -1.20
CA TYR A 46 -1.99 -4.63 -0.26
C TYR A 46 -0.60 -4.03 -0.07
N PRO A 47 0.02 -3.37 -1.06
CA PRO A 47 1.31 -2.69 -0.88
C PRO A 47 1.33 -1.67 0.26
N PHE A 48 0.20 -1.03 0.57
CA PHE A 48 0.09 -0.10 1.71
C PHE A 48 0.24 -0.77 3.08
N ALA A 49 0.11 -2.09 3.17
CA ALA A 49 0.35 -2.89 4.37
C ALA A 49 1.70 -3.64 4.34
N SER A 50 2.52 -3.47 3.30
CA SER A 50 3.75 -4.23 3.09
C SER A 50 4.71 -4.16 4.27
N HIS A 51 4.90 -2.97 4.85
CA HIS A 51 5.78 -2.77 6.01
C HIS A 51 5.31 -3.59 7.22
N THR A 52 4.03 -3.53 7.55
CA THR A 52 3.45 -4.29 8.66
C THR A 52 3.50 -5.79 8.42
N ILE A 53 3.22 -6.24 7.19
CA ILE A 53 3.33 -7.65 6.79
C ILE A 53 4.77 -8.14 6.91
N SER A 54 5.75 -7.39 6.40
CA SER A 54 7.18 -7.72 6.47
C SER A 54 7.64 -7.90 7.92
N ARG A 55 7.28 -6.98 8.81
CA ARG A 55 7.58 -7.09 10.25
C ARG A 55 7.00 -8.35 10.87
N ILE A 56 5.78 -8.72 10.55
CA ILE A 56 5.10 -9.93 11.05
C ILE A 56 5.82 -11.19 10.56
N LEU A 57 6.23 -11.22 9.31
CA LEU A 57 6.93 -12.36 8.71
C LEU A 57 8.39 -12.51 9.17
N GLY A 58 8.96 -11.48 9.82
CA GLY A 58 10.30 -11.50 10.40
C GLY A 58 11.35 -10.75 9.59
N GLY A 59 10.95 -9.94 8.60
CA GLY A 59 11.82 -9.03 7.85
C GLY A 59 12.75 -9.67 6.83
N GLN A 60 12.74 -11.00 6.70
CA GLN A 60 13.61 -11.75 5.76
C GLN A 60 12.84 -12.27 4.53
N VAL A 61 11.54 -12.00 4.46
CA VAL A 61 10.68 -12.41 3.34
C VAL A 61 10.62 -11.26 2.35
N ASP A 62 10.97 -11.53 1.09
CA ASP A 62 10.85 -10.55 0.02
C ASP A 62 9.38 -10.24 -0.24
N ILE A 63 8.99 -8.98 -0.09
CA ILE A 63 7.64 -8.53 -0.43
C ILE A 63 7.67 -7.96 -1.85
N LEU A 64 6.93 -8.60 -2.74
CA LEU A 64 6.88 -8.24 -4.16
C LEU A 64 5.50 -7.71 -4.54
N ASP A 65 5.46 -6.59 -5.23
CA ASP A 65 4.24 -6.03 -5.83
C ASP A 65 4.51 -5.51 -7.26
N GLY A 66 3.46 -5.05 -7.93
CA GLY A 66 3.56 -4.58 -9.31
C GLY A 66 3.95 -3.10 -9.45
N GLY A 67 4.13 -2.33 -8.38
CA GLY A 67 4.31 -0.88 -8.42
C GLY A 67 5.56 -0.46 -9.19
N ASP A 68 6.72 -0.88 -8.70
CA ASP A 68 8.01 -0.54 -9.32
C ASP A 68 8.15 -1.07 -10.75
N GLY A 69 7.67 -2.30 -11.00
CA GLY A 69 7.69 -2.89 -12.33
C GLY A 69 6.85 -2.07 -13.32
N THR A 70 5.66 -1.66 -12.91
CA THR A 70 4.77 -0.81 -13.71
C THR A 70 5.39 0.56 -13.98
N ALA A 71 5.98 1.19 -12.97
CA ALA A 71 6.65 2.48 -13.12
C ALA A 71 7.81 2.42 -14.11
N ARG A 72 8.69 1.42 -13.99
CA ARG A 72 9.81 1.21 -14.93
C ARG A 72 9.34 0.97 -16.35
N GLU A 73 8.32 0.13 -16.55
CA GLU A 73 7.76 -0.14 -17.88
C GLU A 73 7.10 1.10 -18.46
N THR A 74 6.38 1.89 -17.65
CA THR A 74 5.79 3.17 -18.10
C THR A 74 6.89 4.12 -18.57
N ARG A 75 7.96 4.29 -17.80
CA ARG A 75 9.11 5.11 -18.18
C ARG A 75 9.71 4.63 -19.50
N ARG A 76 10.00 3.35 -19.63
CA ARG A 76 10.56 2.75 -20.86
C ARG A 76 9.69 3.06 -22.10
N ARG A 77 8.37 2.93 -21.96
CA ARG A 77 7.42 3.23 -23.04
C ARG A 77 7.42 4.71 -23.43
N LEU A 78 7.50 5.61 -22.45
CA LEU A 78 7.57 7.04 -22.71
C LEU A 78 8.89 7.42 -23.40
N GLU A 79 10.02 6.83 -23.01
CA GLU A 79 11.32 7.02 -23.66
C GLU A 79 11.28 6.57 -25.13
N GLU A 80 10.77 5.37 -25.41
CA GLU A 80 10.64 4.85 -26.77
C GLU A 80 9.71 5.68 -27.68
N ALA A 81 8.67 6.28 -27.09
CA ALA A 81 7.76 7.17 -27.79
C ALA A 81 8.26 8.61 -27.92
N GLY A 82 9.42 8.97 -27.33
CA GLY A 82 9.92 10.34 -27.30
C GLY A 82 9.05 11.31 -26.47
N LEU A 83 8.29 10.77 -25.49
CA LEU A 83 7.35 11.51 -24.66
C LEU A 83 7.86 11.77 -23.24
N LEU A 84 9.06 11.28 -22.90
CA LEU A 84 9.64 11.54 -21.59
C LEU A 84 10.00 13.04 -21.50
N ARG A 85 9.54 13.70 -20.43
CA ARG A 85 9.86 15.09 -20.16
C ARG A 85 10.95 15.20 -19.10
N ASP A 86 11.88 16.12 -19.35
CA ASP A 86 12.84 16.58 -18.35
C ASP A 86 12.23 17.74 -17.56
N GLY A 87 12.44 17.75 -16.24
CA GLY A 87 12.00 18.83 -15.37
C GLY A 87 11.28 18.35 -14.12
N PRO A 88 10.88 19.28 -13.24
CA PRO A 88 10.15 18.96 -12.04
C PRO A 88 8.78 18.38 -12.40
N GLY A 89 8.43 17.24 -11.78
CA GLY A 89 7.12 16.64 -11.90
C GLY A 89 6.11 17.35 -10.99
N GLU A 90 4.84 17.28 -11.38
CA GLU A 90 3.72 17.68 -10.55
C GLU A 90 2.81 16.48 -10.32
N VAL A 91 2.30 16.31 -9.10
CA VAL A 91 1.33 15.28 -8.77
C VAL A 91 -0.02 15.95 -8.51
N ILE A 92 -1.00 15.61 -9.33
CA ILE A 92 -2.39 16.05 -9.15
C ILE A 92 -3.22 14.82 -8.82
N ILE A 93 -3.91 14.82 -7.68
CA ILE A 93 -4.82 13.73 -7.29
C ILE A 93 -6.25 14.20 -7.49
N GLU A 94 -6.96 13.51 -8.35
CA GLU A 94 -8.37 13.73 -8.64
C GLU A 94 -9.18 12.46 -8.35
N ASN A 95 -10.41 12.64 -7.90
CA ASN A 95 -11.33 11.54 -7.66
C ASN A 95 -12.74 11.96 -8.07
N SER A 96 -13.50 11.07 -8.71
CA SER A 96 -14.87 11.34 -9.18
C SER A 96 -15.83 11.77 -8.06
N ARG A 97 -15.60 11.35 -6.82
CA ARG A 97 -16.40 11.79 -5.66
C ARG A 97 -15.94 13.13 -5.12
N ASN A 98 -14.71 13.55 -5.40
CA ASN A 98 -14.09 14.82 -5.03
C ASN A 98 -14.32 15.24 -3.56
N SER A 99 -14.36 14.27 -2.64
CA SER A 99 -14.53 14.57 -1.23
C SER A 99 -13.16 14.88 -0.58
N PRO A 100 -13.09 15.87 0.32
CA PRO A 100 -11.86 16.20 1.04
C PRO A 100 -11.25 15.01 1.78
N GLU A 101 -12.09 14.12 2.31
CA GLU A 101 -11.67 12.92 3.04
C GLU A 101 -10.93 11.94 2.13
N ILE A 102 -11.47 11.69 0.93
CA ILE A 102 -10.88 10.79 -0.06
C ILE A 102 -9.57 11.37 -0.59
N LEU A 103 -9.55 12.65 -0.93
CA LEU A 103 -8.34 13.32 -1.40
C LEU A 103 -7.27 13.34 -0.31
N GLY A 104 -7.63 13.64 0.93
CA GLY A 104 -6.73 13.61 2.08
C GLY A 104 -6.17 12.20 2.36
N LEU A 105 -6.99 11.16 2.24
CA LEU A 105 -6.52 9.77 2.32
C LEU A 105 -5.54 9.44 1.20
N SER A 106 -5.86 9.81 -0.04
CA SER A 106 -5.00 9.54 -1.20
C SER A 106 -3.62 10.18 -1.04
N TRP A 107 -3.55 11.41 -0.56
CA TRP A 107 -2.28 12.09 -0.26
C TRP A 107 -1.50 11.37 0.85
N ARG A 108 -2.14 10.99 1.96
CA ARG A 108 -1.46 10.23 3.03
C ARG A 108 -0.92 8.90 2.55
N LEU A 109 -1.68 8.16 1.74
CA LEU A 109 -1.23 6.89 1.16
C LEU A 109 -0.03 7.09 0.23
N LEU A 110 -0.04 8.14 -0.60
CA LEU A 110 1.08 8.49 -1.48
C LEU A 110 2.34 8.84 -0.68
N GLU A 111 2.19 9.55 0.44
CA GLU A 111 3.30 9.96 1.32
C GLU A 111 3.75 8.83 2.28
N GLY A 112 3.10 7.67 2.28
CA GLY A 112 3.38 6.57 3.19
C GLY A 112 2.97 6.84 4.65
N LYS A 113 2.01 7.78 4.87
CA LYS A 113 1.51 8.15 6.20
C LYS A 113 0.16 7.46 6.46
N SER A 114 0.05 6.71 7.56
CA SER A 114 -1.23 6.19 8.06
C SER A 114 -1.88 7.15 9.07
N ARG A 115 -3.19 6.97 9.32
CA ARG A 115 -3.90 7.69 10.37
C ARG A 115 -3.33 7.31 11.74
N THR A 116 -3.07 8.30 12.59
CA THR A 116 -2.74 8.07 13.99
C THR A 116 -4.00 7.71 14.79
N GLU A 117 -3.86 6.94 15.87
CA GLU A 117 -5.00 6.51 16.71
C GLU A 117 -5.77 7.69 17.34
N GLU A 118 -5.11 8.84 17.51
CA GLU A 118 -5.70 10.08 18.05
C GLU A 118 -6.78 10.68 17.14
N GLU A 119 -6.68 10.53 15.82
CA GLU A 119 -7.68 11.03 14.86
C GLU A 119 -8.96 10.16 14.83
N ASN A 120 -8.96 8.97 15.45
CA ASN A 120 -10.08 8.03 15.47
C ASN A 120 -11.06 8.24 16.64
N HIS A 121 -10.73 9.09 17.64
CA HIS A 121 -11.56 9.32 18.82
C HIS A 121 -12.43 10.59 18.73
N GLY A 122 -12.48 11.23 17.58
CA GLY A 122 -13.17 12.53 17.33
C GLY A 122 -14.45 12.43 16.50
N LYS A 123 -15.24 11.34 16.61
CA LYS A 123 -16.64 11.29 16.09
C LYS A 123 -17.52 10.44 16.98
#